data_15bd005e3647ed9f4e36ab76421a0a75
#
_entry.id   15bd005e3647ed9f4e36ab76421a0a75
#
_cell.length_a   1.000
_cell.length_b   1.000
_cell.length_c   1.000
_cell.angle_alpha   90.00
_cell.angle_beta   90.00
_cell.angle_gamma   90.00
#
_symmetry.space_group_name_H-M   'P 1'
#
loop_
_entity.id
_entity.type
_entity.pdbx_description
1 polymer ?
#
loop_
_entity_poly.entity_id
_entity_poly.type
_entity_poly.pdbx_seq_one_letter_code
_entity_poly.pdbx_strand_id
1 'polypeptide(L)'
;LSNGMRIKSADSGDSTTYTWQLDLPNSTYLYVMVAGPFEVIQDYHGDIPMSYWVYPKDKEHAHRSFHRTPEIMRFFEKEYGTAYPWPKMDQITIPGIGGGAESTTATILGEKTIHDEKAEKDFPSHWLVAHEAAHQWWGDYITMGNWHHAWLNESFATYGEYLYSSYLYGKEEGKINLWKKKQSYLNEYRNRYSRPMVHPYWKYPNQNFDSHIYPRGAAVLHMLRQIVGDKTFKEFQAVFLNKYAFGNPDTEDLINVVNEVSEKDLTWFFKQWVLSAGHPQLEIKTEWKEQELTIHVNQTQVGRKTPTKYYLPTEVAFYYRNEV
;
A
#
# COMPACT_ATOMS: atom_id res chain seq x y z
N LEU A 1 -11.88 -20.08 10.54
CA LEU A 1 -11.64 -18.64 10.60
C LEU A 1 -12.60 -17.91 9.69
N SER A 2 -13.10 -16.75 10.11
CA SER A 2 -13.85 -15.79 9.30
C SER A 2 -13.67 -14.37 9.85
N ASN A 3 -14.29 -13.39 9.22
CA ASN A 3 -14.28 -11.97 9.66
C ASN A 3 -14.98 -11.78 11.02
N GLY A 4 -14.53 -10.79 11.78
CA GLY A 4 -15.09 -10.46 13.10
C GLY A 4 -14.75 -11.47 14.19
N MET A 5 -15.47 -11.42 15.29
CA MET A 5 -15.24 -12.26 16.47
C MET A 5 -15.99 -13.59 16.39
N ARG A 6 -15.37 -14.67 16.88
CA ARG A 6 -16.09 -15.94 17.06
C ARG A 6 -16.95 -15.83 18.31
N ILE A 7 -18.27 -15.79 18.13
CA ILE A 7 -19.23 -15.59 19.23
C ILE A 7 -19.84 -16.89 19.75
N LYS A 8 -19.78 -17.99 18.98
CA LYS A 8 -20.38 -19.26 19.36
C LYS A 8 -19.63 -20.43 18.75
N SER A 9 -19.56 -21.53 19.49
CA SER A 9 -19.21 -22.87 19.03
C SER A 9 -20.25 -23.85 19.54
N ALA A 10 -20.75 -24.74 18.69
CA ALA A 10 -21.74 -25.74 19.04
C ALA A 10 -21.42 -27.08 18.35
N ASP A 11 -21.24 -28.13 19.17
CA ASP A 11 -21.00 -29.49 18.69
C ASP A 11 -22.33 -30.21 18.39
N SER A 12 -22.40 -30.94 17.31
CA SER A 12 -23.55 -31.73 16.91
C SER A 12 -23.06 -33.03 16.23
N GLY A 13 -22.91 -34.09 17.04
CA GLY A 13 -22.38 -35.39 16.57
C GLY A 13 -20.96 -35.22 16.00
N ASP A 14 -20.78 -35.53 14.74
CA ASP A 14 -19.48 -35.51 14.05
C ASP A 14 -19.09 -34.14 13.50
N SER A 15 -19.88 -33.09 13.80
CA SER A 15 -19.66 -31.74 13.28
C SER A 15 -19.64 -30.69 14.36
N THR A 16 -18.85 -29.62 14.15
CA THR A 16 -18.84 -28.42 14.99
C THR A 16 -19.24 -27.22 14.15
N THR A 17 -20.23 -26.47 14.62
CA THR A 17 -20.64 -25.19 14.02
C THR A 17 -19.97 -24.03 14.75
N TYR A 18 -19.30 -23.18 14.01
CA TYR A 18 -18.73 -21.91 14.51
C TYR A 18 -19.53 -20.74 13.96
N THR A 19 -19.88 -19.80 14.84
CA THR A 19 -20.54 -18.54 14.45
C THR A 19 -19.58 -17.38 14.64
N TRP A 20 -19.41 -16.60 13.59
CA TRP A 20 -18.59 -15.41 13.57
C TRP A 20 -19.47 -14.19 13.33
N GLN A 21 -19.14 -13.06 13.95
CA GLN A 21 -19.89 -11.83 13.85
C GLN A 21 -18.95 -10.63 13.72
N LEU A 22 -19.22 -9.80 12.72
CA LEU A 22 -18.61 -8.48 12.53
C LEU A 22 -19.74 -7.46 12.51
N ASP A 23 -19.81 -6.60 13.55
CA ASP A 23 -20.88 -5.61 13.71
C ASP A 23 -20.63 -4.33 12.90
N LEU A 24 -19.41 -4.11 12.47
CA LEU A 24 -19.01 -2.93 11.68
C LEU A 24 -19.26 -3.16 10.18
N PRO A 25 -19.69 -2.10 9.46
CA PRO A 25 -19.86 -2.20 8.00
C PRO A 25 -18.59 -2.63 7.30
N ASN A 26 -18.73 -3.50 6.32
CA ASN A 26 -17.62 -4.09 5.58
C ASN A 26 -18.02 -4.36 4.13
N SER A 27 -17.10 -4.16 3.19
CA SER A 27 -17.32 -4.45 1.78
C SER A 27 -17.42 -5.96 1.51
N THR A 28 -18.34 -6.37 0.65
CA THR A 28 -18.68 -7.80 0.46
C THR A 28 -17.54 -8.63 -0.10
N TYR A 29 -16.61 -8.05 -0.87
CA TYR A 29 -15.47 -8.79 -1.41
C TYR A 29 -14.40 -9.12 -0.35
N LEU A 30 -14.45 -8.49 0.82
CA LEU A 30 -13.53 -8.69 1.94
C LEU A 30 -13.96 -9.84 2.88
N TYR A 31 -15.12 -10.45 2.64
CA TYR A 31 -15.53 -11.63 3.40
C TYR A 31 -14.68 -12.84 3.07
N VAL A 32 -14.27 -13.55 4.12
CA VAL A 32 -13.47 -14.75 4.01
C VAL A 32 -14.01 -15.86 4.90
N MET A 33 -13.92 -17.09 4.45
CA MET A 33 -14.15 -18.28 5.24
C MET A 33 -13.03 -19.28 4.94
N VAL A 34 -12.30 -19.67 5.97
CA VAL A 34 -11.23 -20.66 5.85
C VAL A 34 -11.42 -21.77 6.87
N ALA A 35 -11.31 -23.00 6.43
CA ALA A 35 -11.34 -24.21 7.26
C ALA A 35 -10.17 -25.13 6.89
N GLY A 36 -9.52 -25.70 7.89
CA GLY A 36 -8.37 -26.58 7.72
C GLY A 36 -7.73 -26.97 9.03
N PRO A 37 -6.70 -27.81 9.01
CA PRO A 37 -5.98 -28.26 10.20
C PRO A 37 -4.94 -27.22 10.64
N PHE A 38 -5.40 -26.07 11.14
CA PHE A 38 -4.53 -24.98 11.54
C PHE A 38 -4.11 -25.10 13.02
N GLU A 39 -2.86 -24.78 13.27
CA GLU A 39 -2.36 -24.35 14.58
C GLU A 39 -2.60 -22.83 14.70
N VAL A 40 -3.02 -22.40 15.88
CA VAL A 40 -3.35 -21.00 16.15
C VAL A 40 -2.41 -20.45 17.22
N ILE A 41 -1.66 -19.43 16.85
CA ILE A 41 -0.73 -18.74 17.74
C ILE A 41 -1.38 -17.42 18.13
N GLN A 42 -1.55 -17.19 19.43
CA GLN A 42 -2.18 -15.98 19.96
C GLN A 42 -1.16 -14.87 20.15
N ASP A 43 -1.57 -13.64 19.86
CA ASP A 43 -0.82 -12.40 20.06
C ASP A 43 -1.78 -11.26 20.40
N TYR A 44 -1.27 -10.06 20.66
CA TYR A 44 -2.07 -8.90 21.01
C TYR A 44 -1.45 -7.59 20.53
N HIS A 45 -2.31 -6.67 20.13
CA HIS A 45 -1.98 -5.27 19.95
C HIS A 45 -2.80 -4.43 20.94
N GLY A 46 -2.20 -4.07 22.10
CA GLY A 46 -2.98 -3.53 23.21
C GLY A 46 -4.06 -4.53 23.66
N ASP A 47 -5.31 -4.08 23.65
CA ASP A 47 -6.47 -4.93 23.97
C ASP A 47 -7.04 -5.69 22.75
N ILE A 48 -6.49 -5.47 21.56
CA ILE A 48 -6.96 -6.09 20.32
C ILE A 48 -6.34 -7.48 20.21
N PRO A 49 -7.15 -8.57 20.22
CA PRO A 49 -6.65 -9.91 20.02
C PRO A 49 -6.16 -10.11 18.58
N MET A 50 -5.04 -10.80 18.48
CA MET A 50 -4.43 -11.20 17.21
C MET A 50 -4.18 -12.69 17.20
N SER A 51 -4.29 -13.32 16.03
CA SER A 51 -4.00 -14.74 15.90
C SER A 51 -3.32 -15.03 14.56
N TYR A 52 -2.34 -15.92 14.60
CA TYR A 52 -1.67 -16.43 13.41
C TYR A 52 -2.10 -17.87 13.16
N TRP A 53 -2.78 -18.10 12.05
CA TRP A 53 -3.32 -19.39 11.64
C TRP A 53 -2.40 -20.03 10.62
N VAL A 54 -1.68 -21.04 11.01
CA VAL A 54 -0.64 -21.67 10.21
C VAL A 54 -0.80 -23.19 10.17
N TYR A 55 -0.30 -23.84 9.12
CA TYR A 55 -0.29 -25.31 9.12
C TYR A 55 0.66 -25.86 10.18
N PRO A 56 0.41 -27.08 10.71
CA PRO A 56 1.25 -27.68 11.74
C PRO A 56 2.74 -27.73 11.38
N LYS A 57 3.07 -27.97 10.11
CA LYS A 57 4.45 -27.99 9.60
C LYS A 57 5.18 -26.64 9.72
N ASP A 58 4.43 -25.53 9.77
CA ASP A 58 4.96 -24.17 9.73
C ASP A 58 4.99 -23.51 11.12
N LYS A 59 4.47 -24.18 12.16
CA LYS A 59 4.31 -23.64 13.52
C LYS A 59 5.61 -23.06 14.10
N GLU A 60 6.72 -23.80 13.95
CA GLU A 60 8.02 -23.39 14.49
C GLU A 60 8.58 -22.11 13.86
N HIS A 61 8.18 -21.83 12.61
CA HIS A 61 8.65 -20.68 11.85
C HIS A 61 7.70 -19.47 11.92
N ALA A 62 6.45 -19.70 12.32
CA ALA A 62 5.40 -18.68 12.32
C ALA A 62 5.74 -17.45 13.16
N HIS A 63 6.30 -17.63 14.37
CA HIS A 63 6.70 -16.52 15.22
C HIS A 63 7.71 -15.60 14.51
N ARG A 64 8.68 -16.16 13.79
CA ARG A 64 9.68 -15.36 13.05
C ARG A 64 9.01 -14.48 11.99
N SER A 65 8.05 -15.00 11.25
CA SER A 65 7.37 -14.27 10.19
C SER A 65 6.40 -13.21 10.70
N PHE A 66 5.78 -13.43 11.87
CA PHE A 66 4.69 -12.56 12.35
C PHE A 66 5.03 -11.72 13.59
N HIS A 67 6.18 -11.93 14.26
CA HIS A 67 6.51 -11.23 15.50
C HIS A 67 6.47 -9.68 15.40
N ARG A 68 6.57 -9.14 14.18
CA ARG A 68 6.50 -7.71 13.94
C ARG A 68 5.09 -7.18 13.73
N THR A 69 4.09 -8.02 13.61
CA THR A 69 2.72 -7.56 13.32
C THR A 69 2.21 -6.54 14.34
N PRO A 70 2.39 -6.72 15.68
CA PRO A 70 1.98 -5.69 16.64
C PRO A 70 2.75 -4.38 16.50
N GLU A 71 4.01 -4.42 16.07
CA GLU A 71 4.82 -3.23 15.80
C GLU A 71 4.33 -2.49 14.54
N ILE A 72 4.01 -3.24 13.48
CA ILE A 72 3.45 -2.72 12.22
C ILE A 72 2.12 -2.02 12.50
N MET A 73 1.24 -2.61 13.31
CA MET A 73 -0.03 -2.02 13.70
C MET A 73 0.16 -0.67 14.40
N ARG A 74 1.01 -0.62 15.44
CA ARG A 74 1.34 0.65 16.15
C ARG A 74 1.94 1.69 15.23
N PHE A 75 2.78 1.27 14.30
CA PHE A 75 3.40 2.14 13.32
C PHE A 75 2.34 2.80 12.43
N PHE A 76 1.39 2.03 11.89
CA PHE A 76 0.35 2.56 11.02
C PHE A 76 -0.67 3.41 11.75
N GLU A 77 -1.06 3.08 12.97
CA GLU A 77 -1.90 3.97 13.79
C GLU A 77 -1.28 5.37 13.93
N LYS A 78 0.02 5.43 14.18
CA LYS A 78 0.77 6.69 14.30
C LYS A 78 0.94 7.40 12.94
N GLU A 79 1.19 6.65 11.87
CA GLU A 79 1.43 7.22 10.54
C GLU A 79 0.14 7.76 9.93
N TYR A 80 -0.97 7.04 10.10
CA TYR A 80 -2.28 7.41 9.58
C TYR A 80 -3.10 8.30 10.51
N GLY A 81 -2.65 8.48 11.76
CA GLY A 81 -3.36 9.29 12.75
C GLY A 81 -4.76 8.76 13.12
N THR A 82 -5.00 7.47 12.91
CA THR A 82 -6.28 6.80 13.12
C THR A 82 -6.03 5.46 13.79
N ALA A 83 -6.66 5.22 14.94
CA ALA A 83 -6.57 3.95 15.65
C ALA A 83 -7.07 2.78 14.78
N TYR A 84 -6.60 1.57 15.08
CA TYR A 84 -7.09 0.36 14.41
C TYR A 84 -8.60 0.20 14.66
N PRO A 85 -9.42 0.15 13.60
CA PRO A 85 -10.88 0.27 13.79
C PRO A 85 -11.60 -1.05 14.06
N TRP A 86 -10.91 -2.17 13.99
CA TRP A 86 -11.53 -3.49 13.97
C TRP A 86 -11.36 -4.25 15.30
N PRO A 87 -12.25 -5.23 15.61
CA PRO A 87 -12.24 -5.92 16.91
C PRO A 87 -11.13 -6.96 17.07
N LYS A 88 -10.47 -7.36 15.99
CA LYS A 88 -9.33 -8.31 16.00
C LYS A 88 -8.46 -8.12 14.77
N MET A 89 -7.27 -8.74 14.77
CA MET A 89 -6.42 -8.88 13.59
C MET A 89 -5.91 -10.33 13.49
N ASP A 90 -6.54 -11.14 12.66
CA ASP A 90 -6.04 -12.48 12.34
C ASP A 90 -5.27 -12.50 11.02
N GLN A 91 -4.25 -13.32 10.97
CA GLN A 91 -3.48 -13.56 9.74
C GLN A 91 -3.44 -15.06 9.50
N ILE A 92 -3.72 -15.48 8.27
CA ILE A 92 -3.75 -16.91 7.91
C ILE A 92 -2.90 -17.17 6.69
N THR A 93 -2.10 -18.22 6.74
CA THR A 93 -1.34 -18.67 5.56
C THR A 93 -2.06 -19.79 4.84
N ILE A 94 -2.20 -19.64 3.52
CA ILE A 94 -2.81 -20.65 2.67
C ILE A 94 -1.91 -21.02 1.48
N PRO A 95 -1.94 -22.27 1.01
CA PRO A 95 -1.15 -22.70 -0.13
C PRO A 95 -1.73 -22.22 -1.46
N GLY A 96 -0.88 -22.13 -2.47
CA GLY A 96 -1.30 -21.92 -3.85
C GLY A 96 -1.58 -20.49 -4.26
N ILE A 97 -1.43 -19.52 -3.35
CA ILE A 97 -1.49 -18.09 -3.69
C ILE A 97 -0.11 -17.44 -3.58
N GLY A 98 0.13 -16.45 -4.43
CA GLY A 98 1.27 -15.53 -4.31
C GLY A 98 0.78 -14.18 -3.81
N GLY A 99 1.49 -13.61 -2.82
CA GLY A 99 1.05 -12.37 -2.16
C GLY A 99 0.03 -12.62 -1.06
N GLY A 100 -0.87 -11.66 -0.85
CA GLY A 100 -1.90 -11.71 0.17
C GLY A 100 -3.26 -11.24 -0.31
N ALA A 101 -4.20 -11.16 0.62
CA ALA A 101 -5.49 -10.53 0.44
C ALA A 101 -5.93 -9.95 1.79
N GLU A 102 -6.40 -8.72 1.73
CA GLU A 102 -6.63 -7.85 2.87
C GLU A 102 -7.86 -8.20 3.73
N SER A 103 -8.55 -9.30 3.46
CA SER A 103 -9.83 -9.64 4.11
C SER A 103 -9.98 -9.10 5.52
N THR A 104 -10.97 -8.25 5.74
CA THR A 104 -11.13 -7.46 6.95
C THR A 104 -11.06 -8.31 8.22
N THR A 105 -10.17 -7.98 9.15
CA THR A 105 -9.92 -8.71 10.39
C THR A 105 -9.30 -10.12 10.25
N ALA A 106 -9.09 -10.61 9.03
CA ALA A 106 -8.64 -11.97 8.75
C ALA A 106 -7.83 -12.03 7.45
N THR A 107 -6.69 -11.33 7.43
CA THR A 107 -5.82 -11.24 6.24
C THR A 107 -5.31 -12.60 5.81
N ILE A 108 -5.33 -12.84 4.51
CA ILE A 108 -4.81 -14.05 3.89
C ILE A 108 -3.41 -13.77 3.36
N LEU A 109 -2.48 -14.68 3.60
CA LEU A 109 -1.11 -14.61 3.14
C LEU A 109 -0.73 -15.93 2.45
N GLY A 110 0.06 -15.86 1.41
CA GLY A 110 0.59 -17.06 0.77
C GLY A 110 1.50 -17.84 1.73
N GLU A 111 1.51 -19.18 1.63
CA GLU A 111 2.34 -20.04 2.50
C GLU A 111 3.84 -19.68 2.48
N LYS A 112 4.33 -19.08 1.37
CA LYS A 112 5.70 -18.58 1.25
C LYS A 112 6.04 -17.40 2.15
N THR A 113 5.06 -16.83 2.85
CA THR A 113 5.29 -15.82 3.90
C THR A 113 5.99 -16.41 5.11
N ILE A 114 5.82 -17.72 5.36
CA ILE A 114 6.52 -18.42 6.42
C ILE A 114 7.71 -19.17 5.86
N HIS A 115 8.89 -18.90 6.42
CA HIS A 115 10.12 -19.51 5.98
C HIS A 115 11.18 -19.51 7.10
N ASP A 116 12.29 -20.17 6.85
CA ASP A 116 13.39 -20.29 7.79
C ASP A 116 14.20 -19.00 7.97
N GLU A 117 15.17 -19.02 8.88
CA GLU A 117 15.99 -17.86 9.19
C GLU A 117 16.86 -17.39 8.00
N LYS A 118 17.23 -18.29 7.10
CA LYS A 118 18.05 -17.92 5.95
C LYS A 118 17.22 -17.18 4.90
N ALA A 119 16.05 -17.72 4.58
CA ALA A 119 15.12 -17.10 3.65
C ALA A 119 14.60 -15.75 4.16
N GLU A 120 14.39 -15.59 5.47
CA GLU A 120 13.95 -14.31 6.06
C GLU A 120 14.94 -13.16 5.82
N LYS A 121 16.24 -13.45 5.69
CA LYS A 121 17.25 -12.42 5.37
C LYS A 121 17.14 -11.89 3.95
N ASP A 122 16.76 -12.76 3.01
CA ASP A 122 16.63 -12.41 1.58
C ASP A 122 15.23 -11.94 1.23
N PHE A 123 14.21 -12.49 1.89
CA PHE A 123 12.78 -12.25 1.64
C PHE A 123 12.02 -12.02 2.95
N PRO A 124 12.22 -10.86 3.60
CA PRO A 124 11.56 -10.57 4.88
C PRO A 124 10.04 -10.62 4.79
N SER A 125 9.41 -11.42 5.64
CA SER A 125 7.95 -11.63 5.70
C SER A 125 7.19 -10.34 5.97
N HIS A 126 7.78 -9.45 6.76
CA HIS A 126 7.13 -8.22 7.21
C HIS A 126 6.77 -7.22 6.10
N TRP A 127 7.32 -7.35 4.89
CA TRP A 127 6.90 -6.49 3.78
C TRP A 127 5.47 -6.79 3.34
N LEU A 128 5.16 -8.08 3.13
CA LEU A 128 3.79 -8.49 2.81
C LEU A 128 2.86 -8.26 4.01
N VAL A 129 3.32 -8.60 5.22
CA VAL A 129 2.55 -8.34 6.45
C VAL A 129 2.21 -6.86 6.59
N ALA A 130 3.14 -5.94 6.29
CA ALA A 130 2.89 -4.50 6.33
C ALA A 130 1.91 -4.05 5.23
N HIS A 131 2.00 -4.63 4.04
CA HIS A 131 1.06 -4.34 2.95
C HIS A 131 -0.37 -4.69 3.36
N GLU A 132 -0.60 -5.94 3.76
CA GLU A 132 -1.94 -6.40 4.15
C GLU A 132 -2.45 -5.74 5.43
N ALA A 133 -1.56 -5.37 6.36
CA ALA A 133 -1.95 -4.60 7.54
C ALA A 133 -2.36 -3.16 7.20
N ALA A 134 -1.70 -2.51 6.24
CA ALA A 134 -2.06 -1.17 5.80
C ALA A 134 -3.45 -1.12 5.17
N HIS A 135 -3.84 -2.18 4.49
CA HIS A 135 -5.18 -2.33 3.92
C HIS A 135 -6.30 -2.28 4.94
N GLN A 136 -6.04 -2.64 6.21
CA GLN A 136 -7.07 -2.57 7.26
C GLN A 136 -7.59 -1.14 7.47
N TRP A 137 -6.85 -0.11 7.02
CA TRP A 137 -7.32 1.27 6.89
C TRP A 137 -7.64 1.62 5.42
N TRP A 138 -6.71 1.35 4.48
CA TRP A 138 -6.79 1.70 3.06
C TRP A 138 -7.27 0.51 2.23
N GLY A 139 -8.54 0.24 2.24
CA GLY A 139 -9.18 -0.91 1.60
C GLY A 139 -10.38 -1.41 2.39
N ASP A 140 -10.23 -1.45 3.72
CA ASP A 140 -11.22 -2.01 4.63
C ASP A 140 -12.01 -0.93 5.38
N TYR A 141 -11.31 -0.08 6.17
CA TYR A 141 -11.96 1.01 6.90
C TYR A 141 -12.55 2.06 5.96
N ILE A 142 -11.85 2.35 4.88
CA ILE A 142 -12.38 3.00 3.70
C ILE A 142 -12.17 2.08 2.51
N THR A 143 -13.18 1.81 1.72
CA THR A 143 -13.09 0.98 0.50
C THR A 143 -13.35 1.85 -0.72
N MET A 144 -12.58 1.70 -1.77
CA MET A 144 -12.84 2.39 -3.05
C MET A 144 -14.30 2.28 -3.49
N GLY A 145 -14.89 3.36 -4.00
CA GLY A 145 -16.29 3.42 -4.44
C GLY A 145 -16.61 2.49 -5.62
N ASN A 146 -15.61 2.18 -6.42
CA ASN A 146 -15.67 1.16 -7.48
C ASN A 146 -14.24 0.77 -7.91
N TRP A 147 -14.12 -0.31 -8.66
CA TRP A 147 -12.83 -0.88 -9.09
C TRP A 147 -11.96 0.06 -9.95
N HIS A 148 -12.53 1.12 -10.53
CA HIS A 148 -11.75 2.14 -11.27
C HIS A 148 -10.75 2.85 -10.36
N HIS A 149 -11.09 2.97 -9.08
CA HIS A 149 -10.35 3.67 -8.06
C HIS A 149 -9.52 2.74 -7.15
N ALA A 150 -9.25 1.48 -7.59
CA ALA A 150 -8.50 0.49 -6.82
C ALA A 150 -7.10 0.97 -6.37
N TRP A 151 -6.55 2.00 -7.00
CA TRP A 151 -5.32 2.64 -6.56
C TRP A 151 -5.43 3.25 -5.15
N LEU A 152 -6.64 3.62 -4.70
CA LEU A 152 -6.85 4.13 -3.33
C LEU A 152 -6.55 3.06 -2.27
N ASN A 153 -6.85 1.80 -2.57
CA ASN A 153 -6.48 0.69 -1.71
C ASN A 153 -4.99 0.35 -1.90
N GLU A 154 -4.59 -0.02 -3.10
CA GLU A 154 -3.32 -0.64 -3.41
C GLU A 154 -2.11 0.28 -3.33
N SER A 155 -2.27 1.53 -3.78
CA SER A 155 -1.16 2.48 -3.74
C SER A 155 -0.79 2.87 -2.32
N PHE A 156 -1.79 3.07 -1.44
CA PHE A 156 -1.54 3.39 -0.05
C PHE A 156 -0.95 2.20 0.72
N ALA A 157 -1.42 0.98 0.46
CA ALA A 157 -0.84 -0.23 1.05
C ALA A 157 0.61 -0.43 0.59
N THR A 158 0.87 -0.30 -0.73
CA THR A 158 2.23 -0.38 -1.28
C THR A 158 3.14 0.74 -0.76
N TYR A 159 2.60 1.93 -0.52
CA TYR A 159 3.35 3.01 0.11
C TYR A 159 3.60 2.73 1.60
N GLY A 160 2.69 2.03 2.26
CA GLY A 160 2.87 1.51 3.62
C GLY A 160 4.11 0.63 3.77
N GLU A 161 4.40 -0.24 2.78
CA GLU A 161 5.63 -1.03 2.76
C GLU A 161 6.90 -0.14 2.76
N TYR A 162 6.90 0.93 1.94
CA TYR A 162 8.00 1.90 1.91
C TYR A 162 8.14 2.62 3.25
N LEU A 163 7.02 3.06 3.83
CA LEU A 163 7.02 3.79 5.10
C LEU A 163 7.56 2.92 6.24
N TYR A 164 7.09 1.68 6.32
CA TYR A 164 7.55 0.74 7.34
C TYR A 164 9.01 0.32 7.12
N SER A 165 9.43 0.08 5.87
CA SER A 165 10.84 -0.17 5.53
C SER A 165 11.74 1.00 5.96
N SER A 166 11.31 2.24 5.72
CA SER A 166 12.04 3.44 6.15
C SER A 166 12.12 3.59 7.68
N TYR A 167 11.06 3.20 8.37
CA TYR A 167 11.02 3.17 9.84
C TYR A 167 11.99 2.12 10.41
N LEU A 168 11.97 0.92 9.83
CA LEU A 168 12.71 -0.22 10.36
C LEU A 168 14.21 -0.17 10.03
N TYR A 169 14.56 0.20 8.80
CA TYR A 169 15.92 0.13 8.29
C TYR A 169 16.55 1.50 7.97
N GLY A 170 15.79 2.57 8.18
CA GLY A 170 16.25 3.93 7.89
C GLY A 170 15.89 4.42 6.49
N LYS A 171 16.01 5.74 6.31
CA LYS A 171 15.57 6.45 5.10
C LYS A 171 16.24 5.95 3.82
N GLU A 172 17.50 5.57 3.87
CA GLU A 172 18.25 5.12 2.67
C GLU A 172 17.71 3.78 2.15
N GLU A 173 17.41 2.83 3.05
CA GLU A 173 16.78 1.56 2.64
C GLU A 173 15.36 1.80 2.09
N GLY A 174 14.61 2.72 2.69
CA GLY A 174 13.33 3.15 2.14
C GLY A 174 13.45 3.68 0.71
N LYS A 175 14.45 4.53 0.43
CA LYS A 175 14.71 5.02 -0.93
C LYS A 175 15.03 3.90 -1.91
N ILE A 176 15.78 2.88 -1.49
CA ILE A 176 16.08 1.69 -2.30
C ILE A 176 14.80 0.91 -2.60
N ASN A 177 13.94 0.71 -1.59
CA ASN A 177 12.63 0.06 -1.75
C ASN A 177 11.78 0.81 -2.79
N LEU A 178 11.64 2.11 -2.66
CA LEU A 178 10.87 2.94 -3.60
C LEU A 178 11.49 2.94 -5.00
N TRP A 179 12.81 2.92 -5.12
CA TRP A 179 13.51 2.81 -6.40
C TRP A 179 13.21 1.47 -7.09
N LYS A 180 13.23 0.35 -6.36
CA LYS A 180 12.86 -0.98 -6.88
C LYS A 180 11.43 -0.99 -7.40
N LYS A 181 10.48 -0.38 -6.65
CA LYS A 181 9.09 -0.21 -7.08
C LYS A 181 8.99 0.60 -8.38
N LYS A 182 9.69 1.72 -8.46
CA LYS A 182 9.78 2.52 -9.69
C LYS A 182 10.31 1.70 -10.88
N GLN A 183 11.34 0.85 -10.67
CA GLN A 183 11.86 0.00 -11.76
C GLN A 183 10.81 -1.04 -12.22
N SER A 184 10.02 -1.61 -11.29
CA SER A 184 8.92 -2.51 -11.64
C SER A 184 7.90 -1.83 -12.56
N TYR A 185 7.44 -0.63 -12.22
CA TYR A 185 6.56 0.15 -13.09
C TYR A 185 7.18 0.45 -14.45
N LEU A 186 8.45 0.91 -14.49
CA LEU A 186 9.13 1.22 -15.75
C LEU A 186 9.31 -0.02 -16.63
N ASN A 187 9.51 -1.19 -16.03
CA ASN A 187 9.59 -2.45 -16.76
C ASN A 187 8.24 -2.80 -17.42
N GLU A 188 7.12 -2.67 -16.69
CA GLU A 188 5.79 -2.89 -17.28
C GLU A 188 5.47 -1.88 -18.38
N TYR A 189 5.76 -0.60 -18.15
CA TYR A 189 5.59 0.47 -19.14
C TYR A 189 6.33 0.17 -20.45
N ARG A 190 7.56 -0.32 -20.37
CA ARG A 190 8.40 -0.59 -21.55
C ARG A 190 7.99 -1.85 -22.30
N ASN A 191 7.56 -2.88 -21.58
CA ASN A 191 7.41 -4.24 -22.12
C ASN A 191 5.94 -4.65 -22.34
N ARG A 192 4.98 -3.91 -21.80
CA ARG A 192 3.56 -4.29 -21.87
C ARG A 192 2.67 -3.15 -22.34
N TYR A 193 2.34 -2.21 -21.46
CA TYR A 193 1.42 -1.10 -21.77
C TYR A 193 1.57 0.04 -20.77
N SER A 194 0.90 1.16 -21.12
CA SER A 194 0.73 2.31 -20.23
C SER A 194 -0.74 2.70 -20.16
N ARG A 195 -1.22 2.96 -18.95
CA ARG A 195 -2.58 3.44 -18.68
C ARG A 195 -2.60 4.44 -17.52
N PRO A 196 -3.68 5.22 -17.35
CA PRO A 196 -3.93 5.93 -16.10
C PRO A 196 -4.08 5.00 -14.90
N MET A 197 -3.88 5.49 -13.70
CA MET A 197 -4.17 4.72 -12.48
C MET A 197 -5.68 4.53 -12.33
N VAL A 198 -6.46 5.58 -12.50
CA VAL A 198 -7.92 5.48 -12.63
C VAL A 198 -8.25 5.05 -14.04
N HIS A 199 -8.73 3.82 -14.18
CA HIS A 199 -8.98 3.23 -15.49
C HIS A 199 -10.27 2.41 -15.53
N PRO A 200 -11.30 2.86 -16.27
CA PRO A 200 -12.62 2.22 -16.27
C PRO A 200 -12.75 1.01 -17.22
N TYR A 201 -11.71 0.69 -17.99
CA TYR A 201 -11.78 -0.32 -19.04
C TYR A 201 -10.76 -1.42 -18.83
N TRP A 202 -11.22 -2.60 -18.43
CA TRP A 202 -10.46 -3.86 -18.41
C TRP A 202 -11.33 -5.01 -18.93
N LYS A 203 -10.69 -5.96 -19.55
CA LYS A 203 -11.39 -7.15 -20.08
C LYS A 203 -11.66 -8.17 -18.97
N TYR A 204 -10.72 -8.28 -18.03
CA TYR A 204 -10.81 -9.18 -16.88
C TYR A 204 -10.43 -8.40 -15.60
N PRO A 205 -11.05 -8.68 -14.45
CA PRO A 205 -10.80 -7.97 -13.20
C PRO A 205 -9.32 -7.89 -12.81
N ASN A 206 -8.57 -8.97 -12.99
CA ASN A 206 -7.15 -9.05 -12.66
C ASN A 206 -6.25 -8.10 -13.50
N GLN A 207 -6.74 -7.57 -14.61
CA GLN A 207 -5.99 -6.59 -15.40
C GLN A 207 -5.92 -5.20 -14.75
N ASN A 208 -6.76 -4.95 -13.74
CA ASN A 208 -6.71 -3.72 -12.98
C ASN A 208 -5.60 -3.74 -11.91
N PHE A 209 -5.18 -4.94 -11.49
CA PHE A 209 -4.15 -5.13 -10.45
C PHE A 209 -2.77 -5.30 -11.09
N ASP A 210 -2.10 -4.18 -11.38
CA ASP A 210 -0.85 -4.11 -12.12
C ASP A 210 0.11 -3.07 -11.53
N SER A 211 1.28 -2.91 -12.14
CA SER A 211 2.30 -1.95 -11.68
C SER A 211 1.86 -0.48 -11.72
N HIS A 212 0.70 -0.16 -12.30
CA HIS A 212 0.18 1.22 -12.31
C HIS A 212 -0.47 1.58 -10.98
N ILE A 213 -1.17 0.64 -10.32
CA ILE A 213 -1.83 0.93 -9.03
C ILE A 213 -1.00 0.52 -7.81
N TYR A 214 0.00 -0.34 -7.97
CA TYR A 214 0.93 -0.72 -6.89
C TYR A 214 2.19 0.16 -6.89
N PRO A 215 3.27 -0.17 -7.61
CA PRO A 215 4.53 0.54 -7.50
C PRO A 215 4.50 1.98 -8.03
N ARG A 216 3.77 2.25 -9.14
CA ARG A 216 3.60 3.63 -9.61
C ARG A 216 2.82 4.46 -8.60
N GLY A 217 1.77 3.87 -8.02
CA GLY A 217 0.96 4.55 -7.01
C GLY A 217 1.78 4.95 -5.79
N ALA A 218 2.60 4.06 -5.26
CA ALA A 218 3.50 4.37 -4.15
C ALA A 218 4.47 5.51 -4.50
N ALA A 219 5.02 5.54 -5.71
CA ALA A 219 5.89 6.63 -6.16
C ALA A 219 5.14 7.96 -6.29
N VAL A 220 3.89 7.93 -6.77
CA VAL A 220 3.03 9.13 -6.87
C VAL A 220 2.68 9.67 -5.48
N LEU A 221 2.33 8.82 -4.52
CA LEU A 221 2.09 9.23 -3.13
C LEU A 221 3.35 9.82 -2.49
N HIS A 222 4.53 9.26 -2.78
CA HIS A 222 5.78 9.83 -2.30
C HIS A 222 6.04 11.22 -2.88
N MET A 223 5.80 11.44 -4.18
CA MET A 223 5.90 12.78 -4.79
C MET A 223 4.90 13.76 -4.17
N LEU A 224 3.67 13.33 -3.92
CA LEU A 224 2.68 14.16 -3.23
C LEU A 224 3.19 14.58 -1.85
N ARG A 225 3.74 13.63 -1.07
CA ARG A 225 4.34 13.90 0.25
C ARG A 225 5.47 14.94 0.18
N GLN A 226 6.33 14.89 -0.86
CA GLN A 226 7.37 15.92 -1.05
C GLN A 226 6.78 17.31 -1.35
N ILE A 227 5.66 17.39 -2.06
CA ILE A 227 5.02 18.67 -2.42
C ILE A 227 4.28 19.29 -1.23
N VAL A 228 3.58 18.50 -0.44
CA VAL A 228 2.77 19.00 0.68
C VAL A 228 3.55 19.03 2.02
N GLY A 229 4.61 18.25 2.12
CA GLY A 229 5.40 18.05 3.35
C GLY A 229 4.84 16.96 4.26
N ASP A 230 5.69 16.43 5.13
CA ASP A 230 5.38 15.28 6.00
C ASP A 230 4.16 15.52 6.90
N LYS A 231 4.07 16.70 7.51
CA LYS A 231 2.97 17.03 8.42
C LYS A 231 1.63 17.02 7.72
N THR A 232 1.51 17.77 6.62
CA THR A 232 0.28 17.88 5.83
C THR A 232 -0.11 16.53 5.22
N PHE A 233 0.89 15.73 4.80
CA PHE A 233 0.64 14.39 4.26
C PHE A 233 -0.01 13.47 5.30
N LYS A 234 0.44 13.47 6.55
CA LYS A 234 -0.18 12.71 7.64
C LYS A 234 -1.56 13.26 8.00
N GLU A 235 -1.70 14.57 8.03
CA GLU A 235 -2.93 15.24 8.38
C GLU A 235 -4.05 14.91 7.39
N PHE A 236 -3.81 15.00 6.08
CA PHE A 236 -4.84 14.64 5.11
C PHE A 236 -5.23 13.16 5.18
N GLN A 237 -4.29 12.25 5.47
CA GLN A 237 -4.63 10.85 5.66
C GLN A 237 -5.61 10.66 6.82
N ALA A 238 -5.31 11.26 7.98
CA ALA A 238 -6.19 11.19 9.14
C ALA A 238 -7.57 11.80 8.85
N VAL A 239 -7.61 12.98 8.21
CA VAL A 239 -8.88 13.63 7.82
C VAL A 239 -9.67 12.76 6.86
N PHE A 240 -9.03 12.20 5.84
CA PHE A 240 -9.67 11.36 4.83
C PHE A 240 -10.24 10.07 5.43
N LEU A 241 -9.45 9.35 6.21
CA LEU A 241 -9.87 8.12 6.87
C LEU A 241 -11.05 8.35 7.82
N ASN A 242 -11.03 9.44 8.61
CA ASN A 242 -12.11 9.74 9.54
C ASN A 242 -13.38 10.26 8.81
N LYS A 243 -13.22 11.06 7.76
CA LYS A 243 -14.35 11.62 7.00
C LYS A 243 -15.14 10.54 6.26
N TYR A 244 -14.44 9.54 5.75
CA TYR A 244 -15.03 8.46 4.95
C TYR A 244 -15.06 7.11 5.67
N ALA A 245 -14.96 7.11 6.99
CA ALA A 245 -14.98 5.90 7.82
C ALA A 245 -16.15 4.98 7.44
N PHE A 246 -15.84 3.71 7.16
CA PHE A 246 -16.76 2.67 6.67
C PHE A 246 -17.52 3.05 5.38
N GLY A 247 -16.99 4.02 4.63
CA GLY A 247 -17.57 4.52 3.39
C GLY A 247 -16.81 4.08 2.15
N ASN A 248 -17.30 4.57 1.00
CA ASN A 248 -16.79 4.20 -0.31
C ASN A 248 -16.36 5.44 -1.11
N PRO A 249 -15.27 6.12 -0.72
CA PRO A 249 -14.79 7.31 -1.42
C PRO A 249 -14.18 6.97 -2.78
N ASP A 250 -14.06 8.00 -3.63
CA ASP A 250 -13.39 7.93 -4.90
C ASP A 250 -12.15 8.85 -4.97
N THR A 251 -11.56 8.97 -6.16
CA THR A 251 -10.38 9.80 -6.39
C THR A 251 -10.67 11.29 -6.22
N GLU A 252 -11.88 11.76 -6.56
CA GLU A 252 -12.25 13.16 -6.44
C GLU A 252 -12.42 13.55 -4.96
N ASP A 253 -12.96 12.65 -4.16
CA ASP A 253 -13.02 12.81 -2.70
C ASP A 253 -11.64 13.00 -2.08
N LEU A 254 -10.65 12.21 -2.52
CA LEU A 254 -9.26 12.37 -2.05
C LEU A 254 -8.66 13.70 -2.51
N ILE A 255 -8.87 14.10 -3.76
CA ILE A 255 -8.39 15.39 -4.29
C ILE A 255 -8.95 16.54 -3.44
N ASN A 256 -10.24 16.50 -3.13
CA ASN A 256 -10.91 17.54 -2.33
C ASN A 256 -10.29 17.65 -0.93
N VAL A 257 -10.07 16.52 -0.24
CA VAL A 257 -9.44 16.53 1.09
C VAL A 257 -7.99 16.98 1.04
N VAL A 258 -7.22 16.54 0.04
CA VAL A 258 -5.81 16.98 -0.12
C VAL A 258 -5.74 18.48 -0.37
N ASN A 259 -6.61 19.04 -1.22
CA ASN A 259 -6.67 20.48 -1.48
C ASN A 259 -7.07 21.27 -0.23
N GLU A 260 -8.10 20.80 0.49
CA GLU A 260 -8.58 21.41 1.72
C GLU A 260 -7.47 21.47 2.79
N VAL A 261 -6.84 20.33 3.10
CA VAL A 261 -5.85 20.22 4.17
C VAL A 261 -4.53 20.90 3.81
N SER A 262 -4.13 20.85 2.55
CA SER A 262 -2.87 21.49 2.10
C SER A 262 -3.00 22.99 1.83
N GLU A 263 -4.23 23.53 1.79
CA GLU A 263 -4.54 24.90 1.37
C GLU A 263 -3.97 25.22 -0.03
N LYS A 264 -3.85 24.21 -0.92
CA LYS A 264 -3.31 24.32 -2.27
C LYS A 264 -4.25 23.66 -3.28
N ASP A 265 -4.35 24.22 -4.48
CA ASP A 265 -4.97 23.50 -5.59
C ASP A 265 -3.96 22.54 -6.21
N LEU A 266 -4.07 21.27 -5.85
CA LEU A 266 -3.26 20.17 -6.37
C LEU A 266 -4.00 19.33 -7.42
N THR A 267 -5.12 19.80 -7.93
CA THR A 267 -5.89 19.15 -9.00
C THR A 267 -5.01 18.83 -10.22
N TRP A 268 -4.09 19.75 -10.55
CA TRP A 268 -3.10 19.54 -11.61
C TRP A 268 -2.22 18.31 -11.38
N PHE A 269 -1.83 18.04 -10.12
CA PHE A 269 -0.99 16.90 -9.75
C PHE A 269 -1.73 15.59 -10.04
N PHE A 270 -2.94 15.44 -9.54
CA PHE A 270 -3.75 14.24 -9.76
C PHE A 270 -4.10 14.06 -11.25
N LYS A 271 -4.40 15.14 -11.96
CA LYS A 271 -4.68 15.11 -13.40
C LYS A 271 -3.52 14.51 -14.20
N GLN A 272 -2.28 14.89 -13.89
CA GLN A 272 -1.13 14.38 -14.64
C GLN A 272 -0.59 13.04 -14.14
N TRP A 273 -0.69 12.74 -12.85
CA TRP A 273 -0.07 11.54 -12.29
C TRP A 273 -1.04 10.38 -12.07
N VAL A 274 -2.29 10.64 -11.81
CA VAL A 274 -3.33 9.64 -11.48
C VAL A 274 -4.28 9.42 -12.67
N LEU A 275 -4.78 10.50 -13.25
CA LEU A 275 -5.80 10.47 -14.31
C LEU A 275 -5.21 10.41 -15.73
N SER A 276 -3.89 10.54 -15.87
CA SER A 276 -3.19 10.43 -17.15
C SER A 276 -2.23 9.24 -17.16
N ALA A 277 -1.94 8.74 -18.37
CA ALA A 277 -1.00 7.65 -18.59
C ALA A 277 0.45 8.17 -18.69
N GLY A 278 1.43 7.27 -18.59
CA GLY A 278 2.83 7.58 -18.84
C GLY A 278 3.52 8.34 -17.71
N HIS A 279 4.67 8.86 -18.04
CA HIS A 279 5.53 9.65 -17.15
C HIS A 279 6.41 10.58 -17.99
N PRO A 280 7.03 11.63 -17.42
CA PRO A 280 7.92 12.51 -18.17
C PRO A 280 9.19 11.76 -18.57
N GLN A 281 9.63 12.01 -19.81
CA GLN A 281 10.95 11.64 -20.31
C GLN A 281 11.74 12.92 -20.53
N LEU A 282 12.88 13.04 -19.87
CA LEU A 282 13.66 14.28 -19.86
C LEU A 282 14.97 14.10 -20.61
N GLU A 283 15.21 15.02 -21.54
CA GLU A 283 16.52 15.25 -22.12
C GLU A 283 17.12 16.48 -21.45
N ILE A 284 18.26 16.29 -20.75
CA ILE A 284 18.92 17.36 -19.99
C ILE A 284 20.27 17.65 -20.63
N LYS A 285 20.52 18.92 -20.97
CA LYS A 285 21.80 19.43 -21.47
C LYS A 285 22.26 20.56 -20.58
N THR A 286 23.57 20.61 -20.30
CA THR A 286 24.20 21.67 -19.50
C THR A 286 25.28 22.38 -20.29
N GLU A 287 25.35 23.69 -20.19
CA GLU A 287 26.37 24.52 -20.81
C GLU A 287 26.95 25.48 -19.77
N TRP A 288 28.28 25.50 -19.67
CA TRP A 288 29.03 26.50 -18.91
C TRP A 288 29.55 27.58 -19.79
N LYS A 289 29.25 28.82 -19.47
CA LYS A 289 29.87 30.00 -20.10
C LYS A 289 30.32 30.94 -18.98
N GLU A 290 31.64 31.19 -18.93
CA GLU A 290 32.25 32.02 -17.87
C GLU A 290 31.90 31.51 -16.46
N GLN A 291 30.98 32.14 -15.73
CA GLN A 291 30.54 31.77 -14.40
C GLN A 291 29.05 31.37 -14.34
N GLU A 292 28.43 31.17 -15.50
CA GLU A 292 27.03 30.85 -15.64
C GLU A 292 26.84 29.41 -16.10
N LEU A 293 25.98 28.65 -15.38
CA LEU A 293 25.51 27.33 -15.74
C LEU A 293 24.09 27.43 -16.32
N THR A 294 23.94 27.13 -17.60
CA THR A 294 22.64 26.99 -18.23
C THR A 294 22.24 25.52 -18.27
N ILE A 295 21.02 25.21 -17.79
CA ILE A 295 20.44 23.87 -17.81
C ILE A 295 19.23 23.87 -18.74
N HIS A 296 19.32 23.14 -19.86
CA HIS A 296 18.22 22.93 -20.78
C HIS A 296 17.50 21.63 -20.44
N VAL A 297 16.20 21.70 -20.21
CA VAL A 297 15.37 20.53 -19.90
C VAL A 297 14.26 20.42 -20.95
N ASN A 298 14.34 19.40 -21.80
CA ASN A 298 13.30 19.07 -22.76
C ASN A 298 12.50 17.87 -22.30
N GLN A 299 11.18 17.96 -22.42
CA GLN A 299 10.29 16.83 -22.20
C GLN A 299 9.96 16.16 -23.53
N THR A 300 10.34 14.88 -23.68
CA THR A 300 10.31 14.16 -24.97
C THR A 300 9.31 13.00 -24.99
N GLN A 301 8.53 12.80 -23.93
CA GLN A 301 7.57 11.72 -23.85
C GLN A 301 6.49 11.82 -24.93
N VAL A 302 6.12 10.66 -25.47
CA VAL A 302 5.01 10.49 -26.39
C VAL A 302 4.15 9.33 -25.92
N GLY A 303 2.84 9.40 -26.18
CA GLY A 303 1.95 8.29 -25.82
C GLY A 303 0.48 8.70 -25.79
N ARG A 304 -0.40 7.72 -25.98
CA ARG A 304 -1.84 7.94 -25.86
C ARG A 304 -2.22 8.24 -24.42
N LYS A 305 -2.95 9.33 -24.19
CA LYS A 305 -3.34 9.82 -22.85
C LYS A 305 -2.14 10.24 -21.97
N THR A 306 -0.93 10.38 -22.54
CA THR A 306 0.24 10.92 -21.85
C THR A 306 0.25 12.44 -22.01
N PRO A 307 0.42 13.24 -20.94
CA PRO A 307 0.58 14.68 -21.03
C PRO A 307 1.75 15.06 -21.93
N THR A 308 1.54 16.01 -22.84
CA THR A 308 2.63 16.53 -23.69
C THR A 308 3.66 17.29 -22.89
N LYS A 309 3.22 17.90 -21.78
CA LYS A 309 4.07 18.58 -20.79
C LYS A 309 3.60 18.23 -19.40
N TYR A 310 4.56 17.93 -18.52
CA TYR A 310 4.35 17.78 -17.08
C TYR A 310 4.81 19.05 -16.36
N TYR A 311 4.05 19.50 -15.41
CA TYR A 311 4.54 20.45 -14.41
C TYR A 311 5.37 19.67 -13.39
N LEU A 312 6.65 20.03 -13.27
CA LEU A 312 7.64 19.33 -12.44
C LEU A 312 8.29 20.31 -11.48
N PRO A 313 7.78 20.48 -10.27
CA PRO A 313 8.51 21.16 -9.20
C PRO A 313 9.82 20.38 -8.96
N THR A 314 10.96 20.98 -9.28
CA THR A 314 12.26 20.27 -9.25
C THR A 314 13.28 21.11 -8.52
N GLU A 315 14.04 20.49 -7.63
CA GLU A 315 15.21 21.05 -7.00
C GLU A 315 16.47 20.66 -7.77
N VAL A 316 17.43 21.56 -7.85
CA VAL A 316 18.74 21.30 -8.45
C VAL A 316 19.80 21.44 -7.38
N ALA A 317 20.52 20.34 -7.12
CA ALA A 317 21.61 20.32 -6.18
C ALA A 317 22.96 20.49 -6.89
N PHE A 318 23.80 21.39 -6.39
CA PHE A 318 25.16 21.61 -6.86
C PHE A 318 26.15 21.03 -5.84
N TYR A 319 27.02 20.15 -6.31
CA TYR A 319 28.08 19.58 -5.48
C TYR A 319 29.41 20.19 -5.88
N TYR A 320 30.04 20.90 -4.97
CA TYR A 320 31.40 21.43 -5.17
C TYR A 320 32.39 20.45 -4.55
N ARG A 321 33.47 20.13 -5.25
CA ARG A 321 34.62 19.51 -4.62
C ARG A 321 35.30 20.60 -3.77
N ASN A 322 35.32 20.40 -2.47
CA ASN A 322 36.27 21.13 -1.65
C ASN A 322 37.64 20.61 -2.05
N GLU A 323 38.45 21.41 -2.74
CA GLU A 323 39.86 21.17 -2.85
C GLU A 323 40.43 21.35 -1.43
N VAL A 324 41.00 20.27 -0.89
CA VAL A 324 41.79 20.28 0.38
C VAL A 324 43.18 20.79 0.06
#